data_39888e0eabec3e156a3759d39e58cd5d
#
_entry.id   39888e0eabec3e156a3759d39e58cd5d
#
_cell.length_a   1.000
_cell.length_b   1.000
_cell.length_c   1.000
_cell.angle_alpha   90.00
_cell.angle_beta   90.00
_cell.angle_gamma   90.00
#
_symmetry.space_group_name_H-M   'P 1'
#
loop_
_entity.id
_entity.type
_entity.pdbx_description
1 polymer ?
#
loop_
_entity_poly.entity_id
_entity_poly.type
_entity_poly.pdbx_seq_one_letter_code
_entity_poly.pdbx_strand_id
1 'polypeptide(L)'
;MLSIHTITGKLLQIDESILSVAIVDMKGQTVSRKSRYHISNAFVSDNAKTDCNIWIRAAFAMVEQCAKSFGKVETFVSIYEKIKVMVVPLMPINSLVVLTMLPSVSVEYIIRKINLIVNYFRPQRYHKNYDIESDSKWLNK
;
A
#
# COMPACT_ATOMS: atom_id res chain seq x y z
N MET A 1 -4.78 7.12 19.08
CA MET A 1 -4.95 6.44 17.79
C MET A 1 -5.18 7.50 16.71
N LEU A 2 -4.35 7.51 15.70
CA LEU A 2 -4.50 8.47 14.60
C LEU A 2 -5.69 8.08 13.71
N SER A 3 -6.46 9.07 13.28
CA SER A 3 -7.56 8.83 12.37
C SER A 3 -7.05 8.39 10.98
N ILE A 4 -7.91 7.71 10.24
CA ILE A 4 -7.61 7.29 8.86
C ILE A 4 -7.23 8.51 8.00
N HIS A 5 -7.91 9.63 8.18
CA HIS A 5 -7.61 10.88 7.46
C HIS A 5 -6.22 11.43 7.79
N THR A 6 -5.80 11.31 9.05
CA THR A 6 -4.45 11.72 9.46
C THR A 6 -3.38 10.84 8.82
N ILE A 7 -3.61 9.54 8.78
CA ILE A 7 -2.71 8.58 8.11
C ILE A 7 -2.56 8.94 6.64
N THR A 8 -3.66 9.17 5.95
CA THR A 8 -3.67 9.54 4.53
C THR A 8 -2.82 10.79 4.28
N GLY A 9 -2.99 11.81 5.12
CA GLY A 9 -2.21 13.05 5.03
C GLY A 9 -0.72 12.85 5.26
N LYS A 10 -0.35 12.06 6.26
CA LYS A 10 1.05 11.75 6.57
C LYS A 10 1.72 10.97 5.44
N LEU A 11 1.02 10.00 4.87
CA LEU A 11 1.54 9.22 3.76
C LEU A 11 1.78 10.09 2.52
N LEU A 12 0.90 11.03 2.24
CA LEU A 12 1.09 11.96 1.13
C LEU A 12 2.32 12.85 1.30
N GLN A 13 2.70 13.15 2.54
CA GLN A 13 3.84 14.01 2.86
C GLN A 13 5.19 13.29 2.86
N ILE A 14 5.21 11.97 2.68
CA ILE A 14 6.46 11.19 2.67
C ILE A 14 7.42 11.67 1.60
N ASP A 15 6.92 11.94 0.40
CA ASP A 15 7.73 12.33 -0.74
C ASP A 15 6.88 13.09 -1.76
N GLU A 16 7.48 14.07 -2.43
CA GLU A 16 6.80 14.86 -3.46
C GLU A 16 6.36 14.04 -4.67
N SER A 17 7.01 12.91 -4.91
CA SER A 17 6.66 11.99 -6.01
C SER A 17 5.37 11.23 -5.77
N ILE A 18 4.83 11.24 -4.56
CA ILE A 18 3.52 10.64 -4.27
C ILE A 18 2.44 11.61 -4.73
N LEU A 19 1.65 11.20 -5.70
CA LEU A 19 0.60 12.03 -6.30
C LEU A 19 -0.71 11.95 -5.55
N SER A 20 -1.07 10.76 -5.07
CA SER A 20 -2.29 10.56 -4.29
C SER A 20 -2.15 9.37 -3.35
N VAL A 21 -2.92 9.42 -2.28
CA VAL A 21 -3.05 8.33 -1.30
C VAL A 21 -4.52 8.07 -1.09
N ALA A 22 -4.95 6.82 -1.22
CA ALA A 22 -6.30 6.39 -0.91
C ALA A 22 -6.26 5.23 0.06
N ILE A 23 -7.23 5.15 0.94
CA ILE A 23 -7.48 3.98 1.79
C ILE A 23 -8.76 3.34 1.29
N VAL A 24 -8.68 2.06 0.95
CA VAL A 24 -9.73 1.27 0.33
C VAL A 24 -10.13 0.15 1.28
N ASP A 25 -11.42 -0.01 1.54
CA ASP A 25 -11.93 -1.06 2.40
C ASP A 25 -12.01 -2.42 1.69
N MET A 26 -12.52 -3.42 2.38
CA MET A 26 -12.64 -4.78 1.83
C MET A 26 -13.61 -4.89 0.65
N LYS A 27 -14.53 -3.93 0.51
CA LYS A 27 -15.49 -3.88 -0.61
C LYS A 27 -14.96 -3.12 -1.82
N GLY A 28 -13.75 -2.58 -1.73
CA GLY A 28 -13.17 -1.75 -2.78
C GLY A 28 -13.65 -0.30 -2.75
N GLN A 29 -14.29 0.13 -1.66
CA GLN A 29 -14.74 1.51 -1.50
C GLN A 29 -13.65 2.38 -0.90
N THR A 30 -13.51 3.60 -1.42
CA THR A 30 -12.58 4.58 -0.88
C THR A 30 -13.11 5.15 0.43
N VAL A 31 -12.38 4.93 1.51
CA VAL A 31 -12.72 5.44 2.85
C VAL A 31 -12.10 6.82 3.08
N SER A 32 -10.92 7.05 2.54
CA SER A 32 -10.21 8.32 2.64
C SER A 32 -9.33 8.49 1.42
N ARG A 33 -9.21 9.70 0.93
CA ARG A 33 -8.34 10.03 -0.20
C ARG A 33 -7.78 11.43 -0.03
N LYS A 34 -6.49 11.58 -0.32
CA LYS A 34 -5.86 12.89 -0.50
C LYS A 34 -4.99 12.86 -1.75
N SER A 35 -5.05 13.94 -2.50
CA SER A 35 -4.25 14.12 -3.72
C SER A 35 -3.51 15.43 -3.64
N ARG A 36 -2.37 15.50 -4.33
CA ARG A 36 -1.68 16.77 -4.49
C ARG A 36 -2.50 17.70 -5.38
N TYR A 37 -2.41 18.97 -5.06
CA TYR A 37 -3.07 20.01 -5.82
C TYR A 37 -2.70 19.89 -7.31
N HIS A 38 -3.68 19.99 -8.19
CA HIS A 38 -3.62 19.90 -9.66
C HIS A 38 -3.59 18.48 -10.27
N ILE A 39 -3.53 17.41 -9.51
CA ILE A 39 -3.35 16.06 -10.07
C ILE A 39 -4.62 15.22 -9.95
N SER A 40 -5.58 15.60 -9.11
CA SER A 40 -6.74 14.78 -8.75
C SER A 40 -7.65 14.39 -9.93
N ASN A 41 -7.70 15.18 -10.99
CA ASN A 41 -8.59 14.94 -12.12
C ASN A 41 -7.87 14.65 -13.45
N ALA A 42 -6.53 14.70 -13.46
CA ALA A 42 -5.76 14.64 -14.69
C ALA A 42 -5.65 13.23 -15.30
N PHE A 43 -5.81 12.19 -14.50
CA PHE A 43 -5.48 10.84 -14.93
C PHE A 43 -6.66 9.89 -15.01
N VAL A 44 -7.71 10.07 -14.19
CA VAL A 44 -8.76 9.05 -14.07
C VAL A 44 -10.10 9.71 -13.70
N SER A 45 -11.17 9.40 -14.44
CA SER A 45 -12.54 9.78 -14.08
C SER A 45 -12.96 9.11 -12.77
N ASP A 46 -13.96 9.65 -12.07
CA ASP A 46 -14.42 9.09 -10.79
C ASP A 46 -14.92 7.64 -10.92
N ASN A 47 -15.59 7.31 -12.03
CA ASN A 47 -16.01 5.94 -12.31
C ASN A 47 -14.82 5.02 -12.51
N ALA A 48 -13.79 5.46 -13.23
CA ALA A 48 -12.60 4.66 -13.45
C ALA A 48 -11.78 4.49 -12.15
N LYS A 49 -11.81 5.47 -11.23
CA LYS A 49 -11.19 5.31 -9.89
C LYS A 49 -11.86 4.19 -9.10
N THR A 50 -13.18 4.10 -9.13
CA THR A 50 -13.93 3.02 -8.48
C THR A 50 -13.59 1.67 -9.09
N ASP A 51 -13.56 1.58 -10.43
CA ASP A 51 -13.20 0.35 -11.13
C ASP A 51 -11.75 -0.07 -10.81
N CYS A 52 -10.83 0.87 -10.76
CA CYS A 52 -9.45 0.60 -10.36
C CYS A 52 -9.36 0.05 -8.93
N ASN A 53 -10.14 0.57 -7.99
CA ASN A 53 -10.15 0.08 -6.62
C ASN A 53 -10.65 -1.36 -6.53
N ILE A 54 -11.69 -1.70 -7.27
CA ILE A 54 -12.20 -3.08 -7.36
C ILE A 54 -11.13 -4.01 -7.93
N TRP A 55 -10.46 -3.58 -8.97
CA TRP A 55 -9.39 -4.34 -9.62
C TRP A 55 -8.20 -4.57 -8.69
N ILE A 56 -7.78 -3.53 -7.99
CA ILE A 56 -6.71 -3.60 -7.00
C ILE A 56 -7.06 -4.59 -5.90
N ARG A 57 -8.30 -4.55 -5.41
CA ARG A 57 -8.75 -5.45 -4.35
C ARG A 57 -8.75 -6.91 -4.83
N ALA A 58 -9.22 -7.16 -6.04
CA ALA A 58 -9.23 -8.49 -6.64
C ALA A 58 -7.79 -9.01 -6.86
N ALA A 59 -6.90 -8.18 -7.39
CA ALA A 59 -5.51 -8.54 -7.60
C ALA A 59 -4.81 -8.85 -6.28
N PHE A 60 -5.06 -8.06 -5.24
CA PHE A 60 -4.49 -8.30 -3.92
C PHE A 60 -4.98 -9.63 -3.33
N ALA A 61 -6.26 -9.95 -3.46
CA ALA A 61 -6.82 -11.22 -3.01
C ALA A 61 -6.16 -12.42 -3.72
N MET A 62 -5.90 -12.30 -5.01
CA MET A 62 -5.20 -13.34 -5.76
C MET A 62 -3.77 -13.55 -5.26
N VAL A 63 -3.05 -12.47 -5.01
CA VAL A 63 -1.67 -12.52 -4.49
C VAL A 63 -1.65 -13.11 -3.08
N GLU A 64 -2.65 -12.81 -2.25
CA GLU A 64 -2.76 -13.36 -0.90
C GLU A 64 -2.91 -14.90 -0.88
N GLN A 65 -3.42 -15.50 -1.93
CA GLN A 65 -3.53 -16.97 -2.01
C GLN A 65 -2.16 -17.65 -1.93
N CYS A 66 -1.12 -16.96 -2.34
CA CYS A 66 0.25 -17.47 -2.23
C CYS A 66 0.86 -17.30 -0.83
N ALA A 67 0.16 -16.66 0.09
CA ALA A 67 0.68 -16.34 1.43
C ALA A 67 0.99 -17.59 2.26
N LYS A 68 0.31 -18.69 2.03
CA LYS A 68 0.59 -19.96 2.72
C LYS A 68 1.99 -20.50 2.40
N SER A 69 2.46 -20.26 1.18
CA SER A 69 3.77 -20.73 0.72
C SER A 69 4.87 -19.68 0.89
N PHE A 70 4.53 -18.40 0.68
CA PHE A 70 5.53 -17.32 0.63
C PHE A 70 5.47 -16.37 1.82
N GLY A 71 4.53 -16.54 2.72
CA GLY A 71 4.31 -15.60 3.82
C GLY A 71 3.36 -14.45 3.43
N LYS A 72 3.11 -13.54 4.36
CA LYS A 72 2.19 -12.43 4.16
C LYS A 72 2.67 -11.50 3.06
N VAL A 73 1.73 -11.00 2.27
CA VAL A 73 2.03 -9.96 1.28
C VAL A 73 2.32 -8.65 2.00
N GLU A 74 3.50 -8.11 1.79
CA GLU A 74 3.87 -6.81 2.36
C GLU A 74 3.48 -5.66 1.45
N THR A 75 3.66 -5.83 0.15
CA THR A 75 3.40 -4.77 -0.83
C THR A 75 3.13 -5.40 -2.20
N PHE A 76 2.21 -4.80 -2.92
CA PHE A 76 1.95 -5.08 -4.32
C PHE A 76 2.23 -3.81 -5.13
N VAL A 77 2.97 -3.93 -6.24
CA VAL A 77 3.32 -2.79 -7.09
C VAL A 77 2.89 -3.06 -8.51
N SER A 78 2.20 -2.11 -9.10
CA SER A 78 1.82 -2.11 -10.51
C SER A 78 2.51 -0.95 -11.20
N ILE A 79 3.29 -1.24 -12.22
CA ILE A 79 4.07 -0.23 -12.94
C ILE A 79 3.40 0.03 -14.28
N TYR A 80 2.92 1.26 -14.45
CA TYR A 80 2.37 1.75 -15.70
C TYR A 80 3.37 2.69 -16.37
N GLU A 81 3.14 2.98 -17.63
CA GLU A 81 3.98 3.92 -18.39
C GLU A 81 4.06 5.30 -17.71
N LYS A 82 2.94 5.81 -17.22
CA LYS A 82 2.82 7.17 -16.69
C LYS A 82 2.87 7.27 -15.17
N ILE A 83 2.59 6.19 -14.47
CA ILE A 83 2.52 6.15 -13.01
C ILE A 83 2.96 4.80 -12.46
N LYS A 84 3.30 4.77 -11.19
CA LYS A 84 3.38 3.53 -10.38
C LYS A 84 2.30 3.54 -9.34
N VAL A 85 1.68 2.39 -9.10
CA VAL A 85 0.68 2.21 -8.06
C VAL A 85 1.21 1.19 -7.06
N MET A 86 1.27 1.60 -5.80
CA MET A 86 1.70 0.73 -4.70
C MET A 86 0.52 0.45 -3.80
N VAL A 87 0.31 -0.82 -3.46
CA VAL A 87 -0.77 -1.25 -2.58
C VAL A 87 -0.15 -1.89 -1.34
N VAL A 88 -0.44 -1.34 -0.18
CA VAL A 88 0.09 -1.81 1.10
C VAL A 88 -1.08 -2.17 2.02
N PRO A 89 -1.11 -3.41 2.55
CA PRO A 89 -2.16 -3.77 3.50
C PRO A 89 -2.00 -2.99 4.79
N LEU A 90 -3.11 -2.45 5.29
CA LEU A 90 -3.18 -1.72 6.55
C LEU A 90 -3.93 -2.56 7.58
N MET A 91 -3.18 -3.34 8.35
CA MET A 91 -3.71 -4.09 9.48
C MET A 91 -3.58 -3.24 10.75
N PRO A 92 -4.51 -3.29 11.68
CA PRO A 92 -5.61 -4.26 11.83
C PRO A 92 -6.95 -3.85 11.21
N ILE A 93 -7.05 -2.74 10.49
CA ILE A 93 -8.34 -2.23 9.99
C ILE A 93 -8.80 -2.91 8.68
N ASN A 94 -8.11 -3.96 8.24
CA ASN A 94 -8.51 -4.71 7.04
C ASN A 94 -8.72 -3.86 5.80
N SER A 95 -7.85 -2.88 5.60
CA SER A 95 -7.93 -1.96 4.47
C SER A 95 -6.64 -2.00 3.67
N LEU A 96 -6.67 -1.46 2.47
CA LEU A 96 -5.51 -1.29 1.62
C LEU A 96 -5.19 0.18 1.47
N VAL A 97 -3.91 0.52 1.61
CA VAL A 97 -3.41 1.83 1.23
C VAL A 97 -2.96 1.76 -0.22
N VAL A 98 -3.49 2.64 -1.04
CA VAL A 98 -3.16 2.74 -2.47
C VAL A 98 -2.44 4.06 -2.71
N LEU A 99 -1.19 3.97 -3.11
CA LEU A 99 -0.38 5.14 -3.45
C LEU A 99 -0.17 5.20 -4.95
N THR A 100 -0.47 6.35 -5.53
CA THR A 100 -0.15 6.65 -6.93
C THR A 100 1.06 7.56 -6.95
N MET A 101 2.09 7.18 -7.71
CA MET A 101 3.40 7.85 -7.68
C MET A 101 3.91 8.11 -9.07
N LEU A 102 4.86 9.06 -9.18
CA LEU A 102 5.62 9.28 -10.42
C LEU A 102 6.45 8.04 -10.76
N PRO A 103 6.66 7.75 -12.07
CA PRO A 103 7.42 6.57 -12.48
C PRO A 103 8.87 6.54 -12.02
N SER A 104 9.47 7.71 -11.80
CA SER A 104 10.88 7.84 -11.44
C SER A 104 11.18 7.50 -9.98
N VAL A 105 10.15 7.33 -9.14
CA VAL A 105 10.36 7.09 -7.71
C VAL A 105 10.87 5.68 -7.45
N SER A 106 11.78 5.56 -6.50
CA SER A 106 12.23 4.25 -6.00
C SER A 106 11.17 3.65 -5.09
N VAL A 107 10.63 2.48 -5.49
CA VAL A 107 9.66 1.74 -4.69
C VAL A 107 10.24 1.36 -3.32
N GLU A 108 11.49 0.92 -3.28
CA GLU A 108 12.15 0.52 -2.03
C GLU A 108 12.27 1.69 -1.04
N TYR A 109 12.59 2.86 -1.54
CA TYR A 109 12.68 4.07 -0.73
C TYR A 109 11.33 4.40 -0.08
N ILE A 110 10.26 4.35 -0.87
CA ILE A 110 8.90 4.62 -0.38
C ILE A 110 8.46 3.56 0.64
N ILE A 111 8.73 2.29 0.38
CA ILE A 111 8.41 1.19 1.31
C ILE A 111 9.05 1.43 2.68
N ARG A 112 10.32 1.82 2.71
CA ARG A 112 11.01 2.14 3.96
C ARG A 112 10.33 3.26 4.73
N LYS A 113 9.94 4.32 4.02
CA LYS A 113 9.26 5.46 4.62
C LYS A 113 7.86 5.09 5.14
N ILE A 114 7.12 4.32 4.36
CA ILE A 114 5.79 3.83 4.77
C ILE A 114 5.91 2.98 6.03
N ASN A 115 6.87 2.09 6.09
CA ASN A 115 7.07 1.22 7.24
C ASN A 115 7.33 2.00 8.52
N LEU A 116 8.03 3.13 8.45
CA LEU A 116 8.21 3.99 9.60
C LEU A 116 6.88 4.55 10.13
N ILE A 117 5.97 4.92 9.23
CA ILE A 117 4.65 5.45 9.60
C ILE A 117 3.71 4.34 10.05
N VAL A 118 3.64 3.24 9.29
CA VAL A 118 2.74 2.12 9.56
C VAL A 118 3.15 1.38 10.82
N ASN A 119 4.42 1.29 11.13
CA ASN A 119 4.88 0.67 12.39
C ASN A 119 4.42 1.42 13.63
N TYR A 120 4.18 2.72 13.53
CA TYR A 120 3.52 3.48 14.59
C TYR A 120 2.10 3.00 14.86
N PHE A 121 1.46 2.35 13.87
CA PHE A 121 0.08 1.89 13.96
C PHE A 121 -0.04 0.38 14.14
N ARG A 122 1.07 -0.36 13.93
CA ARG A 122 1.08 -1.80 14.19
C ARG A 122 1.26 -2.04 15.68
N PRO A 123 0.41 -2.86 16.32
CA PRO A 123 0.68 -3.30 17.68
C PRO A 123 2.06 -3.94 17.75
N GLN A 124 2.82 -3.68 18.79
CA GLN A 124 4.18 -4.21 19.01
C GLN A 124 4.29 -5.74 18.89
N ARG A 125 3.16 -6.45 18.89
CA ARG A 125 3.09 -7.91 18.74
C ARG A 125 3.63 -8.43 17.40
N TYR A 126 3.81 -7.57 16.41
CA TYR A 126 4.34 -7.97 15.08
C TYR A 126 5.84 -7.77 14.94
N HIS A 127 6.51 -7.23 15.95
CA HIS A 127 7.96 -7.25 16.06
C HIS A 127 8.48 -8.58 16.65
N LYS A 128 7.83 -9.69 16.36
CA LYS A 128 8.49 -10.98 16.55
C LYS A 128 9.67 -10.98 15.62
N ASN A 129 10.86 -11.07 16.24
CA ASN A 129 12.09 -11.33 15.54
C ASN A 129 11.82 -12.31 14.41
N TYR A 130 12.02 -11.89 13.18
CA TYR A 130 12.19 -12.82 12.09
C TYR A 130 13.27 -13.76 12.56
N ASP A 131 12.91 -14.98 12.81
CA ASP A 131 13.84 -16.00 13.17
C ASP A 131 14.70 -16.22 11.92
N ILE A 132 15.92 -15.69 11.96
CA ILE A 132 16.88 -15.80 10.86
C ILE A 132 17.10 -17.28 10.52
N GLU A 133 16.89 -18.19 11.49
CA GLU A 133 16.94 -19.63 11.27
C GLU A 133 15.81 -20.15 10.38
N SER A 134 14.62 -19.56 10.40
CA SER A 134 13.54 -20.00 9.52
C SER A 134 13.76 -19.58 8.07
N ASP A 135 14.41 -18.45 7.83
CA ASP A 135 14.76 -18.00 6.47
C ASP A 135 15.91 -18.82 5.88
N SER A 136 16.84 -19.32 6.68
CA SER A 136 17.94 -20.15 6.19
C SER A 136 17.49 -21.54 5.71
N LYS A 137 16.36 -22.05 6.20
CA LYS A 137 15.80 -23.34 5.75
C LYS A 137 15.29 -23.32 4.32
N TRP A 138 14.93 -22.15 3.80
CA TRP A 138 14.50 -21.99 2.42
C TRP A 138 15.66 -21.96 1.42
N LEU A 139 16.83 -21.53 1.87
CA LEU A 139 18.02 -21.41 1.03
C LEU A 139 18.78 -22.72 0.88
N ASN A 140 18.53 -23.71 1.73
CA ASN A 140 19.24 -25.00 1.76
C ASN A 140 18.42 -26.18 1.18
N LYS A 141 17.33 -25.89 0.49
CA LYS A 141 16.57 -26.90 -0.25
C LYS A 141 16.82 -26.72 -1.75
#